data_1167768b21f6ed97927ed70368cbe316
#
_entry.id   1167768b21f6ed97927ed70368cbe316
#
_cell.length_a   1.000
_cell.length_b   1.000
_cell.length_c   1.000
_cell.angle_alpha   90.00
_cell.angle_beta   90.00
_cell.angle_gamma   90.00
#
_symmetry.space_group_name_H-M   'P 1'
#
loop_
_entity.id
_entity.type
_entity.pdbx_description
1 polymer ?
#
loop_
_entity_poly.entity_id
_entity_poly.type
_entity_poly.pdbx_seq_one_letter_code
_entity_poly.pdbx_strand_id
1 'polypeptide(L)'
;MKDKVNIGLLLGDPSGIGPELISKLLKRNELDEANIIIIGEKKILEDGDKVANNENTISYVKNFEEIDFKKNNKFFLDISKGKNTTYSFSKCSSDSGRSVLEALDYALELAKQKKIQAINFAPYNKTSLKMAGCKFEDELHHMANSLNVKNFFCEFNVVDNFWTARVTSHIP
;
A
#
# COMPACT_ATOMS: atom_id res chain seq x y z
N MET A 1 -16.42 16.06 17.05
CA MET A 1 -15.16 15.93 16.25
C MET A 1 -15.54 15.16 15.00
N LYS A 2 -15.13 15.61 13.81
CA LYS A 2 -15.29 14.80 12.59
C LYS A 2 -14.50 13.51 12.77
N ASP A 3 -15.11 12.37 12.44
CA ASP A 3 -14.39 11.11 12.47
C ASP A 3 -13.22 11.18 11.46
N LYS A 4 -12.04 10.75 11.89
CA LYS A 4 -10.88 10.67 11.01
C LYS A 4 -11.13 9.65 9.90
N VAL A 5 -10.67 9.95 8.70
CA VAL A 5 -10.71 8.98 7.60
C VAL A 5 -9.71 7.84 7.83
N ASN A 6 -10.07 6.64 7.43
CA ASN A 6 -9.21 5.46 7.48
C ASN A 6 -8.49 5.31 6.15
N ILE A 7 -7.18 5.28 6.16
CA ILE A 7 -6.32 5.16 4.98
C ILE A 7 -5.53 3.85 5.06
N GLY A 8 -5.69 2.99 4.06
CA GLY A 8 -4.81 1.85 3.86
C GLY A 8 -3.50 2.30 3.23
N LEU A 9 -2.37 2.00 3.87
CA LEU A 9 -1.03 2.37 3.42
C LEU A 9 -0.22 1.10 3.11
N LEU A 10 0.17 0.91 1.84
CA LEU A 10 0.85 -0.29 1.38
C LEU A 10 2.36 -0.06 1.25
N LEU A 11 3.13 -1.08 1.63
CA LEU A 11 4.60 -1.00 1.70
C LEU A 11 5.30 -0.84 0.34
N GLY A 12 4.62 -1.15 -0.77
CA GLY A 12 5.26 -1.16 -2.09
C GLY A 12 6.02 -2.46 -2.38
N ASP A 13 6.86 -2.44 -3.42
CA ASP A 13 7.70 -3.59 -3.75
C ASP A 13 8.77 -3.79 -2.65
N PRO A 14 8.84 -4.98 -2.01
CA PRO A 14 9.82 -5.24 -0.96
C PRO A 14 11.27 -5.21 -1.46
N SER A 15 11.49 -5.40 -2.77
CA SER A 15 12.82 -5.32 -3.39
C SER A 15 13.27 -3.87 -3.69
N GLY A 16 12.37 -2.90 -3.54
CA GLY A 16 12.57 -1.49 -3.86
C GLY A 16 12.73 -0.61 -2.61
N ILE A 17 12.50 0.69 -2.82
CA ILE A 17 12.64 1.72 -1.76
C ILE A 17 11.38 1.89 -0.91
N GLY A 18 10.28 1.23 -1.27
CA GLY A 18 8.96 1.41 -0.65
C GLY A 18 8.99 1.22 0.87
N PRO A 19 9.49 0.09 1.40
CA PRO A 19 9.50 -0.15 2.85
C PRO A 19 10.31 0.89 3.64
N GLU A 20 11.44 1.37 3.09
CA GLU A 20 12.23 2.47 3.67
C GLU A 20 11.44 3.79 3.70
N LEU A 21 10.74 4.12 2.62
CA LEU A 21 9.92 5.33 2.54
C LEU A 21 8.78 5.30 3.58
N ILE A 22 8.09 4.18 3.69
CA ILE A 22 7.03 4.01 4.69
C ILE A 22 7.60 4.11 6.10
N SER A 23 8.73 3.48 6.39
CA SER A 23 9.42 3.58 7.68
C SER A 23 9.70 5.05 8.05
N LYS A 24 10.23 5.84 7.12
CA LYS A 24 10.50 7.27 7.34
C LYS A 24 9.21 8.09 7.49
N LEU A 25 8.18 7.77 6.71
CA LEU A 25 6.88 8.45 6.75
C LEU A 25 6.21 8.28 8.11
N LEU A 26 6.32 7.12 8.75
CA LEU A 26 5.67 6.83 10.03
C LEU A 26 6.11 7.76 11.18
N LYS A 27 7.26 8.42 11.04
CA LYS A 27 7.76 9.42 12.01
C LYS A 27 7.20 10.82 11.79
N ARG A 28 6.44 11.03 10.72
CA ARG A 28 5.91 12.35 10.39
C ARG A 28 4.57 12.60 11.09
N ASN A 29 4.41 13.84 11.59
CA ASN A 29 3.21 14.25 12.32
C ASN A 29 2.00 14.44 11.40
N GLU A 30 2.22 14.66 10.10
CA GLU A 30 1.15 14.83 9.10
C GLU A 30 0.22 13.61 9.02
N LEU A 31 0.70 12.43 9.41
CA LEU A 31 -0.13 11.23 9.50
C LEU A 31 -1.16 11.26 10.65
N ASP A 32 -1.04 12.22 11.57
CA ASP A 32 -1.95 12.29 12.73
C ASP A 32 -3.33 12.84 12.38
N GLU A 33 -3.50 13.39 11.17
CA GLU A 33 -4.80 13.87 10.65
C GLU A 33 -5.75 12.73 10.24
N ALA A 34 -5.25 11.52 10.07
CA ALA A 34 -6.03 10.34 9.65
C ALA A 34 -5.77 9.13 10.55
N ASN A 35 -6.56 8.09 10.36
CA ASN A 35 -6.28 6.74 10.86
C ASN A 35 -5.52 5.98 9.78
N ILE A 36 -4.33 5.51 10.10
CA ILE A 36 -3.44 4.84 9.15
C ILE A 36 -3.38 3.35 9.45
N ILE A 37 -3.71 2.55 8.48
CA ILE A 37 -3.59 1.10 8.54
C ILE A 37 -2.53 0.67 7.52
N ILE A 38 -1.32 0.39 7.99
CA ILE A 38 -0.28 -0.18 7.14
C ILE A 38 -0.63 -1.65 6.89
N ILE A 39 -0.66 -2.05 5.62
CA ILE A 39 -1.05 -3.40 5.21
C ILE A 39 0.13 -4.04 4.48
N GLY A 40 0.56 -5.20 4.98
CA GLY A 40 1.68 -5.93 4.38
C GLY A 40 2.22 -7.02 5.29
N GLU A 41 3.42 -7.48 4.99
CA GLU A 41 4.14 -8.43 5.83
C GLU A 41 5.02 -7.68 6.82
N LYS A 42 4.91 -8.03 8.11
CA LYS A 42 5.69 -7.42 9.20
C LYS A 42 7.19 -7.39 8.90
N LYS A 43 7.73 -8.50 8.39
CA LYS A 43 9.15 -8.63 8.04
C LYS A 43 9.63 -7.58 7.03
N ILE A 44 8.78 -7.21 6.07
CA ILE A 44 9.12 -6.21 5.04
C ILE A 44 9.25 -4.81 5.67
N LEU A 45 8.35 -4.43 6.60
CA LEU A 45 8.50 -3.17 7.33
C LEU A 45 9.74 -3.17 8.21
N GLU A 46 10.00 -4.27 8.94
CA GLU A 46 11.19 -4.40 9.78
C GLU A 46 12.50 -4.26 8.98
N ASP A 47 12.55 -4.76 7.75
CA ASP A 47 13.70 -4.58 6.87
C ASP A 47 13.79 -3.13 6.35
N GLY A 48 12.66 -2.49 6.08
CA GLY A 48 12.59 -1.05 5.78
C GLY A 48 13.09 -0.19 6.95
N ASP A 49 12.72 -0.54 8.18
CA ASP A 49 13.18 0.14 9.40
C ASP A 49 14.69 0.05 9.55
N LYS A 50 15.28 -1.13 9.30
CA LYS A 50 16.75 -1.31 9.32
C LYS A 50 17.45 -0.42 8.30
N VAL A 51 16.96 -0.39 7.04
CA VAL A 51 17.53 0.44 5.98
C VAL A 51 17.40 1.93 6.32
N ALA A 52 16.25 2.33 6.86
CA ALA A 52 15.98 3.72 7.27
C ALA A 52 16.73 4.13 8.56
N ASN A 53 17.37 3.18 9.25
CA ASN A 53 17.91 3.35 10.59
C ASN A 53 16.86 3.92 11.56
N ASN A 54 15.67 3.33 11.52
CA ASN A 54 14.51 3.72 12.31
C ASN A 54 14.09 2.61 13.27
N GLU A 55 13.50 3.02 14.39
CA GLU A 55 12.76 2.15 15.29
C GLU A 55 11.32 2.68 15.34
N ASN A 56 10.41 2.06 14.60
CA ASN A 56 9.00 2.43 14.61
C ASN A 56 8.27 1.63 15.68
N THR A 57 7.65 2.35 16.61
CA THR A 57 6.75 1.73 17.59
C THR A 57 5.33 1.81 17.02
N ILE A 58 4.84 0.69 16.48
CA ILE A 58 3.51 0.57 15.90
C ILE A 58 2.77 -0.63 16.49
N SER A 59 1.46 -0.52 16.65
CA SER A 59 0.62 -1.63 17.10
C SER A 59 0.38 -2.62 15.97
N TYR A 60 0.81 -3.87 16.14
CA TYR A 60 0.58 -4.95 15.18
C TYR A 60 -0.73 -5.66 15.48
N VAL A 61 -1.53 -5.89 14.44
CA VAL A 61 -2.78 -6.65 14.48
C VAL A 61 -2.80 -7.68 13.34
N LYS A 62 -3.55 -8.76 13.50
CA LYS A 62 -3.72 -9.79 12.48
C LYS A 62 -5.02 -9.66 11.69
N ASN A 63 -6.01 -9.00 12.30
CA ASN A 63 -7.31 -8.79 11.71
C ASN A 63 -7.73 -7.33 11.89
N PHE A 64 -8.50 -6.79 10.95
CA PHE A 64 -8.97 -5.41 11.00
C PHE A 64 -9.83 -5.15 12.25
N GLU A 65 -10.56 -6.12 12.72
CA GLU A 65 -11.45 -6.05 13.88
C GLU A 65 -10.71 -5.87 15.22
N GLU A 66 -9.41 -6.10 15.24
CA GLU A 66 -8.55 -5.87 16.41
C GLU A 66 -8.13 -4.38 16.55
N ILE A 67 -8.40 -3.57 15.53
CA ILE A 67 -8.01 -2.16 15.48
C ILE A 67 -8.92 -1.33 16.39
N ASP A 68 -8.33 -0.60 17.33
CA ASP A 68 -9.02 0.34 18.20
C ASP A 68 -8.46 1.75 18.01
N PHE A 69 -9.07 2.50 17.10
CA PHE A 69 -8.67 3.88 16.79
C PHE A 69 -8.85 4.88 17.94
N LYS A 70 -9.47 4.48 19.04
CA LYS A 70 -9.51 5.31 20.27
C LYS A 70 -8.18 5.26 21.02
N LYS A 71 -7.41 4.18 20.86
CA LYS A 71 -6.12 4.00 21.52
C LYS A 71 -4.95 4.51 20.70
N ASN A 72 -5.00 4.32 19.39
CA ASN A 72 -3.94 4.73 18.48
C ASN A 72 -4.56 5.03 17.10
N ASN A 73 -3.91 5.89 16.32
CA ASN A 73 -4.31 6.18 14.95
C ASN A 73 -3.42 5.49 13.90
N LYS A 74 -2.41 4.73 14.30
CA LYS A 74 -1.49 4.01 13.42
C LYS A 74 -1.41 2.53 13.82
N PHE A 75 -1.78 1.64 12.89
CA PHE A 75 -1.75 0.19 13.08
C PHE A 75 -1.05 -0.47 11.90
N PHE A 76 -0.38 -1.57 12.19
CA PHE A 76 0.14 -2.47 11.16
C PHE A 76 -0.71 -3.74 11.12
N LEU A 77 -1.36 -3.97 9.99
CA LEU A 77 -2.15 -5.15 9.71
C LEU A 77 -1.28 -6.17 8.98
N ASP A 78 -0.83 -7.18 9.73
CA ASP A 78 0.06 -8.22 9.23
C ASP A 78 -0.73 -9.29 8.46
N ILE A 79 -0.57 -9.29 7.15
CA ILE A 79 -1.22 -10.25 6.25
C ILE A 79 -0.35 -11.45 5.90
N SER A 80 0.84 -11.60 6.49
CA SER A 80 1.80 -12.66 6.18
C SER A 80 1.27 -14.07 6.46
N LYS A 81 0.34 -14.21 7.41
CA LYS A 81 -0.18 -15.51 7.88
C LYS A 81 0.96 -16.47 8.29
N GLY A 82 2.06 -15.93 8.79
CA GLY A 82 3.24 -16.69 9.19
C GLY A 82 4.18 -17.08 8.06
N LYS A 83 3.95 -16.61 6.82
CA LYS A 83 4.88 -16.75 5.70
C LYS A 83 5.67 -15.46 5.55
N ASN A 84 6.93 -15.57 5.12
CA ASN A 84 7.75 -14.43 4.76
C ASN A 84 8.10 -14.52 3.29
N THR A 85 7.85 -13.44 2.56
CA THR A 85 8.27 -13.31 1.17
C THR A 85 9.79 -13.33 1.07
N THR A 86 10.32 -14.12 0.14
CA THR A 86 11.74 -14.14 -0.19
C THR A 86 12.00 -13.11 -1.28
N TYR A 87 12.88 -12.16 -1.01
CA TYR A 87 13.26 -11.13 -1.97
C TYR A 87 14.73 -10.71 -1.80
N SER A 88 15.24 -10.04 -2.80
CA SER A 88 16.56 -9.41 -2.76
C SER A 88 16.43 -7.98 -3.25
N PHE A 89 17.09 -7.04 -2.58
CA PHE A 89 17.07 -5.64 -2.98
C PHE A 89 17.52 -5.45 -4.43
N SER A 90 16.85 -4.55 -5.14
CA SER A 90 17.11 -4.19 -6.54
C SER A 90 16.93 -5.35 -7.54
N LYS A 91 16.21 -6.41 -7.17
CA LYS A 91 15.92 -7.54 -8.07
C LYS A 91 14.41 -7.76 -8.21
N CYS A 92 13.94 -7.78 -9.45
CA CYS A 92 12.57 -8.19 -9.74
C CYS A 92 12.37 -9.68 -9.45
N SER A 93 11.25 -10.04 -8.85
CA SER A 93 10.88 -11.44 -8.60
C SER A 93 9.37 -11.63 -8.58
N SER A 94 8.94 -12.85 -8.86
CA SER A 94 7.53 -13.23 -8.74
C SER A 94 7.05 -13.17 -7.30
N ASP A 95 7.91 -13.46 -6.32
CA ASP A 95 7.55 -13.44 -4.91
C ASP A 95 7.33 -12.01 -4.42
N SER A 96 8.21 -11.06 -4.80
CA SER A 96 8.00 -9.64 -4.54
C SER A 96 6.68 -9.14 -5.14
N GLY A 97 6.42 -9.47 -6.41
CA GLY A 97 5.18 -9.09 -7.07
C GLY A 97 3.94 -9.70 -6.42
N ARG A 98 4.02 -10.95 -5.95
CA ARG A 98 2.92 -11.63 -5.25
C ARG A 98 2.61 -10.95 -3.92
N SER A 99 3.61 -10.61 -3.13
CA SER A 99 3.44 -9.87 -1.87
C SER A 99 2.73 -8.54 -2.08
N VAL A 100 3.10 -7.81 -3.16
CA VAL A 100 2.43 -6.55 -3.53
C VAL A 100 0.97 -6.78 -3.90
N LEU A 101 0.67 -7.78 -4.76
CA LEU A 101 -0.71 -8.07 -5.18
C LEU A 101 -1.58 -8.50 -4.01
N GLU A 102 -1.08 -9.37 -3.12
CA GLU A 102 -1.80 -9.81 -1.93
C GLU A 102 -2.15 -8.63 -1.02
N ALA A 103 -1.21 -7.70 -0.80
CA ALA A 103 -1.46 -6.51 0.00
C ALA A 103 -2.48 -5.57 -0.67
N LEU A 104 -2.38 -5.37 -1.98
CA LEU A 104 -3.31 -4.54 -2.75
C LEU A 104 -4.71 -5.14 -2.75
N ASP A 105 -4.85 -6.44 -3.01
CA ASP A 105 -6.14 -7.13 -3.01
C ASP A 105 -6.80 -7.09 -1.64
N TYR A 106 -6.02 -7.24 -0.57
CA TYR A 106 -6.53 -7.12 0.79
C TYR A 106 -7.06 -5.70 1.07
N ALA A 107 -6.31 -4.67 0.68
CA ALA A 107 -6.73 -3.28 0.83
C ALA A 107 -8.00 -2.97 0.02
N LEU A 108 -8.09 -3.48 -1.21
CA LEU A 108 -9.27 -3.33 -2.06
C LEU A 108 -10.51 -3.98 -1.44
N GLU A 109 -10.35 -5.14 -0.79
CA GLU A 109 -11.45 -5.78 -0.08
C GLU A 109 -11.92 -4.95 1.13
N LEU A 110 -10.99 -4.37 1.90
CA LEU A 110 -11.34 -3.42 2.97
C LEU A 110 -12.06 -2.16 2.44
N ALA A 111 -11.65 -1.67 1.26
CA ALA A 111 -12.30 -0.53 0.60
C ALA A 111 -13.74 -0.87 0.16
N LYS A 112 -13.97 -2.05 -0.45
CA LYS A 112 -15.33 -2.55 -0.78
C LYS A 112 -16.22 -2.65 0.44
N GLN A 113 -15.66 -3.09 1.56
CA GLN A 113 -16.36 -3.17 2.86
C GLN A 113 -16.52 -1.80 3.54
N LYS A 114 -16.05 -0.70 2.92
CA LYS A 114 -16.05 0.67 3.47
C LYS A 114 -15.30 0.81 4.80
N LYS A 115 -14.39 -0.12 5.09
CA LYS A 115 -13.52 -0.08 6.28
C LYS A 115 -12.40 0.95 6.13
N ILE A 116 -11.96 1.19 4.88
CA ILE A 116 -11.02 2.26 4.52
C ILE A 116 -11.62 3.11 3.40
N GLN A 117 -11.29 4.41 3.37
CA GLN A 117 -11.80 5.38 2.39
C GLN A 117 -10.77 5.75 1.32
N ALA A 118 -9.51 5.42 1.55
CA ALA A 118 -8.43 5.64 0.60
C ALA A 118 -7.39 4.54 0.70
N ILE A 119 -6.72 4.28 -0.41
CA ILE A 119 -5.54 3.43 -0.49
C ILE A 119 -4.38 4.30 -0.97
N ASN A 120 -3.29 4.32 -0.20
CA ASN A 120 -2.02 4.92 -0.60
C ASN A 120 -0.96 3.82 -0.63
N PHE A 121 -0.03 3.89 -1.57
CA PHE A 121 0.99 2.86 -1.73
C PHE A 121 2.35 3.44 -2.13
N ALA A 122 3.39 2.83 -1.61
CA ALA A 122 4.76 3.08 -2.05
C ALA A 122 5.00 2.44 -3.44
N PRO A 123 6.06 2.84 -4.16
CA PRO A 123 6.27 2.41 -5.54
C PRO A 123 6.24 0.90 -5.77
N TYR A 124 5.59 0.50 -6.85
CA TYR A 124 5.52 -0.88 -7.34
C TYR A 124 6.49 -1.10 -8.51
N ASN A 125 6.88 -2.35 -8.72
CA ASN A 125 7.65 -2.76 -9.88
C ASN A 125 6.78 -3.55 -10.86
N LYS A 126 6.49 -2.97 -12.04
CA LYS A 126 5.62 -3.58 -13.06
C LYS A 126 6.12 -4.94 -13.54
N THR A 127 7.46 -5.13 -13.59
CA THR A 127 8.04 -6.42 -13.97
C THR A 127 7.76 -7.48 -12.91
N SER A 128 7.97 -7.16 -11.62
CA SER A 128 7.63 -8.06 -10.51
C SER A 128 6.14 -8.43 -10.52
N LEU A 129 5.24 -7.45 -10.75
CA LEU A 129 3.80 -7.71 -10.86
C LEU A 129 3.46 -8.67 -12.01
N LYS A 130 4.06 -8.48 -13.19
CA LYS A 130 3.88 -9.38 -14.34
C LYS A 130 4.42 -10.79 -14.05
N MET A 131 5.59 -10.90 -13.43
CA MET A 131 6.17 -12.19 -13.00
C MET A 131 5.28 -12.91 -11.99
N ALA A 132 4.54 -12.18 -11.16
CA ALA A 132 3.56 -12.70 -10.22
C ALA A 132 2.22 -13.09 -10.86
N GLY A 133 2.05 -12.86 -12.16
CA GLY A 133 0.83 -13.21 -12.91
C GLY A 133 -0.23 -12.10 -12.95
N CYS A 134 0.12 -10.85 -12.66
CA CYS A 134 -0.80 -9.74 -12.84
C CYS A 134 -1.23 -9.67 -14.33
N LYS A 135 -2.55 -9.76 -14.55
CA LYS A 135 -3.15 -9.80 -15.90
C LYS A 135 -3.36 -8.41 -16.50
N PHE A 136 -3.22 -7.39 -15.70
CA PHE A 136 -3.46 -6.00 -16.08
C PHE A 136 -2.16 -5.29 -16.46
N GLU A 137 -2.28 -4.23 -17.22
CA GLU A 137 -1.13 -3.43 -17.67
C GLU A 137 -0.42 -2.77 -16.48
N ASP A 138 -1.21 -2.30 -15.52
CA ASP A 138 -0.74 -1.62 -14.31
C ASP A 138 -1.69 -1.84 -13.12
N GLU A 139 -1.32 -1.27 -11.99
CA GLU A 139 -2.07 -1.32 -10.75
C GLU A 139 -3.41 -0.59 -10.83
N LEU A 140 -3.52 0.49 -11.64
CA LEU A 140 -4.77 1.24 -11.82
C LEU A 140 -5.85 0.37 -12.45
N HIS A 141 -5.51 -0.36 -13.52
CA HIS A 141 -6.43 -1.29 -14.19
C HIS A 141 -6.78 -2.48 -13.30
N HIS A 142 -5.83 -2.97 -12.49
CA HIS A 142 -6.09 -4.00 -11.49
C HIS A 142 -7.12 -3.52 -10.46
N MET A 143 -6.93 -2.32 -9.90
CA MET A 143 -7.85 -1.71 -8.93
C MET A 143 -9.23 -1.48 -9.54
N ALA A 144 -9.30 -0.90 -10.75
CA ALA A 144 -10.56 -0.63 -11.43
C ALA A 144 -11.37 -1.93 -11.68
N ASN A 145 -10.69 -2.98 -12.12
CA ASN A 145 -11.33 -4.29 -12.31
C ASN A 145 -11.81 -4.88 -10.97
N SER A 146 -10.98 -4.86 -9.94
CA SER A 146 -11.33 -5.36 -8.62
C SER A 146 -12.55 -4.63 -8.03
N LEU A 147 -12.61 -3.31 -8.19
CA LEU A 147 -13.71 -2.47 -7.72
C LEU A 147 -14.93 -2.46 -8.66
N ASN A 148 -14.88 -3.24 -9.75
CA ASN A 148 -15.95 -3.32 -10.77
C ASN A 148 -16.31 -1.95 -11.37
N VAL A 149 -15.30 -1.10 -11.57
CA VAL A 149 -15.50 0.22 -12.21
C VAL A 149 -15.83 0.02 -13.69
N LYS A 150 -16.97 0.54 -14.13
CA LYS A 150 -17.44 0.44 -15.52
C LYS A 150 -17.31 1.75 -16.31
N ASN A 151 -17.19 2.85 -15.59
CA ASN A 151 -17.05 4.17 -16.17
C ASN A 151 -15.58 4.49 -16.47
N PHE A 152 -15.37 5.60 -17.18
CA PHE A 152 -14.02 6.14 -17.38
C PHE A 152 -13.34 6.43 -16.04
N PHE A 153 -12.07 6.09 -15.96
CA PHE A 153 -11.19 6.41 -14.82
C PHE A 153 -9.83 6.85 -15.35
N CYS A 154 -9.14 7.72 -14.63
CA CYS A 154 -7.82 8.19 -15.00
C CYS A 154 -7.00 8.60 -13.79
N GLU A 155 -5.71 8.78 -14.00
CA GLU A 155 -4.79 9.33 -13.03
C GLU A 155 -4.76 10.84 -13.09
N PHE A 156 -4.63 11.48 -11.93
CA PHE A 156 -4.29 12.88 -11.80
C PHE A 156 -2.87 13.03 -11.25
N ASN A 157 -2.06 13.88 -11.89
CA ASN A 157 -0.85 14.37 -11.26
C ASN A 157 -1.20 15.68 -10.57
N VAL A 158 -0.93 15.76 -9.28
CA VAL A 158 -1.29 16.92 -8.45
C VAL A 158 -0.02 17.50 -7.85
N VAL A 159 0.20 18.79 -8.10
CA VAL A 159 1.28 19.56 -7.48
C VAL A 159 0.66 20.86 -6.96
N ASP A 160 0.59 21.01 -5.66
CA ASP A 160 -0.11 22.11 -4.99
C ASP A 160 -1.54 22.30 -5.53
N ASN A 161 -1.80 23.43 -6.20
CA ASN A 161 -3.11 23.74 -6.81
C ASN A 161 -3.18 23.38 -8.30
N PHE A 162 -2.15 22.77 -8.86
CA PHE A 162 -2.09 22.40 -10.27
C PHE A 162 -2.39 20.91 -10.45
N TRP A 163 -3.47 20.63 -11.18
CA TRP A 163 -3.96 19.28 -11.46
C TRP A 163 -3.90 18.99 -12.93
N THR A 164 -3.26 17.88 -13.31
CA THR A 164 -3.23 17.40 -14.71
C THR A 164 -3.78 16.00 -14.79
N ALA A 165 -4.63 15.75 -15.78
CA ALA A 165 -5.11 14.44 -16.17
C ALA A 165 -4.61 14.10 -17.58
N ARG A 166 -4.33 12.83 -17.83
CA ARG A 166 -4.07 12.33 -19.17
C ARG A 166 -5.40 11.89 -19.80
N VAL A 167 -5.64 12.33 -21.01
CA VAL A 167 -6.80 11.88 -21.80
C VAL A 167 -6.53 10.49 -22.37
N THR A 168 -5.27 10.20 -22.70
CA THR A 168 -4.80 8.93 -23.26
C THR A 168 -3.45 8.53 -22.66
N SER A 169 -3.19 7.23 -22.57
CA SER A 169 -1.91 6.65 -22.15
C SER A 169 -1.44 5.66 -23.20
N HIS A 170 -0.12 5.70 -23.51
CA HIS A 170 0.54 4.70 -24.35
C HIS A 170 -0.04 4.51 -25.76
N ILE A 171 -0.62 5.55 -26.34
CA ILE A 171 -0.98 5.58 -27.76
C ILE A 171 0.11 6.29 -28.57
N PRO A 172 0.40 5.83 -29.80
CA PRO A 172 1.34 6.51 -30.69
C PRO A 172 0.86 7.91 -31.08
#